data_c8db1a8658e2a84c4295f03166c9f64a
#
_entry.id   c8db1a8658e2a84c4295f03166c9f64a
#
_cell.length_a   1.000
_cell.length_b   1.000
_cell.length_c   1.000
_cell.angle_alpha   90.00
_cell.angle_beta   90.00
_cell.angle_gamma   90.00
#
_symmetry.space_group_name_H-M   'P 1'
#
loop_
_entity.id
_entity.type
_entity.pdbx_description
1 polymer ?
#
loop_
_entity_poly.entity_id
_entity_poly.type
_entity_poly.pdbx_seq_one_letter_code
_entity_poly.pdbx_strand_id
1 'polypeptide(L)'
;IMRVPIYSILTVVAAALQAVSFKKAGYSLKRFPYVILLVVAFSFIPILFTFVFYIDRAYGILKESKTYEIKKTFAVLGFLNAANGVLIIFSNPHVSGIVQSALAQAVIPMTLILSVLYLKASYNKFQYFGAFVVFVGIFIEFIPYLTAVENKLPHEKHNSKVTSIPFFVITFCLGQLPASFSGVYQENAFS
;
A
#
# COMPACT_ATOMS: atom_id res chain seq x y z
N ILE A 1 -31.00 4.09 2.22
CA ILE A 1 -30.44 3.06 1.29
C ILE A 1 -29.70 3.69 0.10
N MET A 2 -30.14 4.83 -0.46
CA MET A 2 -29.47 5.48 -1.62
C MET A 2 -28.12 6.17 -1.34
N ARG A 3 -27.72 6.40 -0.09
CA ARG A 3 -26.47 7.12 0.23
C ARG A 3 -25.19 6.25 0.08
N VAL A 4 -25.29 4.95 0.30
CA VAL A 4 -24.14 4.02 0.22
C VAL A 4 -23.50 3.98 -1.18
N PRO A 5 -24.23 3.83 -2.29
CA PRO A 5 -23.62 3.78 -3.62
C PRO A 5 -22.92 5.09 -4.00
N ILE A 6 -23.45 6.25 -3.57
CA ILE A 6 -22.84 7.56 -3.86
C ILE A 6 -21.48 7.68 -3.18
N TYR A 7 -21.38 7.30 -1.90
CA TYR A 7 -20.09 7.31 -1.18
C TYR A 7 -19.09 6.34 -1.80
N SER A 8 -19.52 5.15 -2.23
CA SER A 8 -18.65 4.18 -2.90
C SER A 8 -18.11 4.72 -4.22
N ILE A 9 -18.93 5.34 -5.05
CA ILE A 9 -18.48 5.97 -6.31
C ILE A 9 -17.49 7.10 -6.01
N LEU A 10 -17.79 7.97 -5.05
CA LEU A 10 -16.92 9.08 -4.68
C LEU A 10 -15.56 8.57 -4.18
N THR A 11 -15.54 7.52 -3.38
CA THR A 11 -14.30 6.88 -2.90
C THR A 11 -13.46 6.32 -4.03
N VAL A 12 -14.08 5.64 -5.01
CA VAL A 12 -13.38 5.09 -6.17
C VAL A 12 -12.77 6.20 -7.02
N VAL A 13 -13.53 7.26 -7.29
CA VAL A 13 -13.04 8.42 -8.06
C VAL A 13 -11.87 9.11 -7.32
N ALA A 14 -12.01 9.32 -6.01
CA ALA A 14 -10.96 9.91 -5.19
C ALA A 14 -9.68 9.06 -5.18
N ALA A 15 -9.82 7.74 -5.06
CA ALA A 15 -8.69 6.81 -5.10
C ALA A 15 -7.98 6.82 -6.47
N ALA A 16 -8.73 6.86 -7.57
CA ALA A 16 -8.16 6.97 -8.91
C ALA A 16 -7.40 8.29 -9.11
N LEU A 17 -7.98 9.42 -8.71
CA LEU A 17 -7.32 10.73 -8.75
C LEU A 17 -6.05 10.76 -7.89
N GLN A 18 -6.09 10.16 -6.70
CA GLN A 18 -4.93 10.03 -5.83
C GLN A 18 -3.81 9.24 -6.51
N ALA A 19 -4.11 8.09 -7.10
CA ALA A 19 -3.13 7.24 -7.78
C ALA A 19 -2.45 7.98 -8.95
N VAL A 20 -3.21 8.67 -9.79
CA VAL A 20 -2.69 9.44 -10.92
C VAL A 20 -1.82 10.62 -10.44
N SER A 21 -2.30 11.38 -9.46
CA SER A 21 -1.58 12.52 -8.89
C SER A 21 -0.28 12.10 -8.22
N PHE A 22 -0.31 11.02 -7.45
CA PHE A 22 0.86 10.45 -6.80
C PHE A 22 1.92 9.98 -7.82
N LYS A 23 1.48 9.35 -8.91
CA LYS A 23 2.37 8.92 -10.00
C LYS A 23 3.00 10.11 -10.70
N LYS A 24 2.21 11.14 -11.04
CA LYS A 24 2.68 12.38 -11.68
C LYS A 24 3.69 13.11 -10.79
N ALA A 25 3.41 13.24 -9.50
CA ALA A 25 4.33 13.81 -8.52
C ALA A 25 5.64 13.01 -8.43
N GLY A 26 5.55 11.67 -8.44
CA GLY A 26 6.72 10.78 -8.45
C GLY A 26 7.63 10.99 -9.64
N TYR A 27 7.07 11.23 -10.83
CA TYR A 27 7.86 11.57 -12.02
C TYR A 27 8.51 12.95 -11.91
N SER A 28 7.77 13.95 -11.47
CA SER A 28 8.27 15.34 -11.33
C SER A 28 9.38 15.47 -10.29
N LEU A 29 9.28 14.73 -9.20
CA LEU A 29 10.22 14.76 -8.06
C LEU A 29 11.13 13.52 -8.01
N LYS A 30 11.38 12.88 -9.15
CA LYS A 30 12.21 11.66 -9.25
C LYS A 30 13.61 11.80 -8.61
N ARG A 31 14.15 13.01 -8.60
CA ARG A 31 15.46 13.32 -7.99
C ARG A 31 15.39 13.35 -6.45
N PHE A 32 14.21 13.64 -5.90
CA PHE A 32 13.97 13.78 -4.47
C PHE A 32 12.68 13.06 -4.04
N PRO A 33 12.63 11.72 -4.11
CA PRO A 33 11.40 10.96 -3.86
C PRO A 33 10.86 11.16 -2.44
N TYR A 34 11.73 11.40 -1.46
CA TYR A 34 11.33 11.62 -0.07
C TYR A 34 10.59 12.95 0.17
N VAL A 35 10.76 13.95 -0.71
CA VAL A 35 10.02 15.22 -0.61
C VAL A 35 8.52 14.96 -0.72
N ILE A 36 8.09 14.03 -1.56
CA ILE A 36 6.68 13.66 -1.70
C ILE A 36 6.14 13.12 -0.37
N LEU A 37 6.90 12.22 0.27
CA LEU A 37 6.52 11.64 1.56
C LEU A 37 6.38 12.73 2.63
N LEU A 38 7.34 13.67 2.69
CA LEU A 38 7.29 14.78 3.63
C LEU A 38 6.08 15.68 3.37
N VAL A 39 5.83 16.07 2.13
CA VAL A 39 4.68 16.92 1.76
C VAL A 39 3.36 16.23 2.14
N VAL A 40 3.22 14.95 1.82
CA VAL A 40 2.03 14.17 2.18
C VAL A 40 1.89 14.10 3.71
N ALA A 41 2.94 13.75 4.44
CA ALA A 41 2.91 13.66 5.90
C ALA A 41 2.55 15.01 6.55
N PHE A 42 3.22 16.09 6.15
CA PHE A 42 2.93 17.43 6.67
C PHE A 42 1.54 17.96 6.33
N SER A 43 0.96 17.51 5.21
CA SER A 43 -0.42 17.87 4.84
C SER A 43 -1.46 17.04 5.61
N PHE A 44 -1.23 15.75 5.76
CA PHE A 44 -2.19 14.85 6.41
C PHE A 44 -2.25 15.02 7.93
N ILE A 45 -1.11 15.25 8.59
CA ILE A 45 -1.06 15.36 10.06
C ILE A 45 -1.99 16.48 10.58
N PRO A 46 -1.92 17.74 10.12
CA PRO A 46 -2.78 18.80 10.62
C PRO A 46 -4.26 18.56 10.25
N ILE A 47 -4.55 18.02 9.06
CA ILE A 47 -5.92 17.73 8.63
C ILE A 47 -6.55 16.67 9.54
N LEU A 48 -5.86 15.55 9.74
CA LEU A 48 -6.35 14.47 10.61
C LEU A 48 -6.44 14.93 12.06
N PHE A 49 -5.46 15.67 12.56
CA PHE A 49 -5.48 16.21 13.92
C PHE A 49 -6.69 17.12 14.14
N THR A 50 -6.96 18.02 13.21
CA THR A 50 -8.13 18.92 13.28
C THR A 50 -9.43 18.13 13.27
N PHE A 51 -9.52 17.11 12.41
CA PHE A 51 -10.71 16.26 12.30
C PHE A 51 -10.95 15.44 13.56
N VAL A 52 -9.91 14.79 14.10
CA VAL A 52 -9.98 14.01 15.34
C VAL A 52 -10.32 14.91 16.52
N PHE A 53 -9.70 16.09 16.62
CA PHE A 53 -10.00 17.07 17.67
C PHE A 53 -11.45 17.55 17.64
N TYR A 54 -11.97 17.79 16.42
CA TYR A 54 -13.38 18.20 16.25
C TYR A 54 -14.35 17.10 16.68
N ILE A 55 -14.08 15.84 16.27
CA ILE A 55 -14.90 14.68 16.66
C ILE A 55 -14.84 14.44 18.16
N ASP A 56 -13.65 14.50 18.75
CA ASP A 56 -13.51 14.30 20.20
C ASP A 56 -14.28 15.35 21.01
N ARG A 57 -14.19 16.62 20.56
CA ARG A 57 -14.95 17.69 21.20
C ARG A 57 -16.46 17.55 21.05
N ALA A 58 -16.93 16.99 19.92
CA ALA A 58 -18.35 16.80 19.63
C ALA A 58 -18.95 15.59 20.34
N TYR A 59 -18.20 14.51 20.46
CA TYR A 59 -18.70 13.20 20.92
C TYR A 59 -18.01 12.65 22.17
N GLY A 60 -16.93 13.25 22.64
CA GLY A 60 -16.21 12.83 23.85
C GLY A 60 -15.59 11.42 23.79
N ILE A 61 -15.28 10.94 22.61
CA ILE A 61 -14.92 9.53 22.34
C ILE A 61 -13.60 9.14 23.02
N LEU A 62 -12.65 10.09 23.18
CA LEU A 62 -11.33 9.79 23.74
C LEU A 62 -11.31 9.68 25.26
N LYS A 63 -12.38 10.06 25.95
CA LYS A 63 -12.45 10.04 27.43
C LYS A 63 -12.53 8.65 28.05
N GLU A 64 -12.98 7.66 27.29
CA GLU A 64 -13.33 6.32 27.83
C GLU A 64 -12.32 5.22 27.51
N SER A 65 -11.29 5.49 26.69
CA SER A 65 -10.41 4.44 26.23
C SER A 65 -9.17 4.24 27.11
N LYS A 66 -8.82 2.97 27.34
CA LYS A 66 -7.56 2.53 27.95
C LYS A 66 -6.37 3.10 27.20
N THR A 67 -5.93 4.27 27.56
CA THR A 67 -5.04 5.17 26.81
C THR A 67 -3.70 4.54 26.40
N TYR A 68 -3.20 3.55 27.15
CA TYR A 68 -1.89 2.96 26.89
C TYR A 68 -1.92 1.94 25.74
N GLU A 69 -2.84 1.00 25.75
CA GLU A 69 -2.93 -0.04 24.71
C GLU A 69 -3.23 0.57 23.34
N ILE A 70 -4.09 1.58 23.32
CA ILE A 70 -4.43 2.31 22.10
C ILE A 70 -3.21 3.05 21.55
N LYS A 71 -2.45 3.75 22.40
CA LYS A 71 -1.22 4.45 21.97
C LYS A 71 -0.20 3.48 21.37
N LYS A 72 0.00 2.31 21.99
CA LYS A 72 0.89 1.26 21.49
C LYS A 72 0.44 0.75 20.12
N THR A 73 -0.86 0.47 19.98
CA THR A 73 -1.45 0.01 18.71
C THR A 73 -1.23 1.04 17.61
N PHE A 74 -1.53 2.32 17.85
CA PHE A 74 -1.29 3.37 16.87
C PHE A 74 0.18 3.58 16.55
N ALA A 75 1.09 3.44 17.51
CA ALA A 75 2.52 3.52 17.26
C ALA A 75 3.01 2.41 16.33
N VAL A 76 2.56 1.17 16.55
CA VAL A 76 2.89 0.02 15.69
C VAL A 76 2.32 0.22 14.28
N LEU A 77 1.05 0.60 14.17
CA LEU A 77 0.41 0.88 12.88
C LEU A 77 1.11 2.01 12.14
N GLY A 78 1.47 3.09 12.85
CA GLY A 78 2.21 4.21 12.28
C GLY A 78 3.57 3.79 11.74
N PHE A 79 4.31 2.96 12.48
CA PHE A 79 5.59 2.43 12.05
C PHE A 79 5.46 1.54 10.80
N LEU A 80 4.50 0.62 10.78
CA LEU A 80 4.26 -0.26 9.62
C LEU A 80 3.85 0.52 8.38
N ASN A 81 2.99 1.52 8.53
CA ASN A 81 2.56 2.38 7.42
C ASN A 81 3.70 3.28 6.92
N ALA A 82 4.56 3.78 7.81
CA ALA A 82 5.74 4.54 7.42
C ALA A 82 6.74 3.67 6.64
N ALA A 83 7.00 2.46 7.11
CA ALA A 83 7.86 1.50 6.40
C ALA A 83 7.32 1.16 5.00
N ASN A 84 6.02 0.89 4.88
CA ASN A 84 5.35 0.71 3.60
C ASN A 84 5.55 1.95 2.70
N GLY A 85 5.26 3.14 3.21
CA GLY A 85 5.36 4.39 2.46
C GLY A 85 6.76 4.65 1.92
N VAL A 86 7.80 4.42 2.73
CA VAL A 86 9.21 4.57 2.32
C VAL A 86 9.56 3.62 1.17
N LEU A 87 9.23 2.33 1.28
CA LEU A 87 9.53 1.32 0.26
C LEU A 87 8.80 1.60 -1.05
N ILE A 88 7.53 1.97 -0.98
CA ILE A 88 6.72 2.30 -2.16
C ILE A 88 7.23 3.57 -2.85
N ILE A 89 7.49 4.64 -2.11
CA ILE A 89 7.96 5.90 -2.68
C ILE A 89 9.32 5.74 -3.36
N PHE A 90 10.21 4.95 -2.77
CA PHE A 90 11.51 4.66 -3.37
C PHE A 90 11.37 3.92 -4.70
N SER A 91 10.43 3.01 -4.82
CA SER A 91 10.20 2.21 -6.02
C SER A 91 9.33 2.91 -7.07
N ASN A 92 8.45 3.81 -6.66
CA ASN A 92 7.42 4.45 -7.51
C ASN A 92 7.94 5.07 -8.81
N PRO A 93 9.06 5.84 -8.85
CA PRO A 93 9.55 6.45 -10.09
C PRO A 93 10.10 5.45 -11.10
N HIS A 94 10.47 4.24 -10.65
CA HIS A 94 11.18 3.25 -11.42
C HIS A 94 10.31 2.12 -11.96
N VAL A 95 9.13 1.92 -11.37
CA VAL A 95 8.17 0.87 -11.75
C VAL A 95 7.03 1.49 -12.53
N SER A 96 6.58 0.86 -13.63
CA SER A 96 5.45 1.36 -14.43
C SER A 96 4.15 1.34 -13.62
N GLY A 97 3.20 2.24 -13.94
CA GLY A 97 1.93 2.32 -13.20
C GLY A 97 1.08 1.05 -13.28
N ILE A 98 1.15 0.34 -14.42
CA ILE A 98 0.44 -0.93 -14.61
C ILE A 98 0.99 -1.97 -13.64
N VAL A 99 2.29 -2.17 -13.59
CA VAL A 99 2.94 -3.12 -12.68
C VAL A 99 2.73 -2.73 -11.21
N GLN A 100 2.72 -1.44 -10.90
CA GLN A 100 2.39 -1.01 -9.53
C GLN A 100 0.97 -1.39 -9.11
N SER A 101 -0.01 -1.24 -10.02
CA SER A 101 -1.40 -1.62 -9.71
C SER A 101 -1.56 -3.12 -9.51
N ALA A 102 -0.86 -3.94 -10.29
CA ALA A 102 -0.85 -5.39 -10.10
C ALA A 102 -0.15 -5.79 -8.80
N LEU A 103 1.04 -5.24 -8.55
CA LEU A 103 1.79 -5.51 -7.33
C LEU A 103 1.04 -5.08 -6.07
N ALA A 104 0.25 -4.01 -6.13
CA ALA A 104 -0.60 -3.59 -5.04
C ALA A 104 -1.67 -4.64 -4.69
N GLN A 105 -2.14 -5.44 -5.66
CA GLN A 105 -3.06 -6.55 -5.40
C GLN A 105 -2.42 -7.70 -4.61
N ALA A 106 -1.08 -7.76 -4.54
CA ALA A 106 -0.38 -8.77 -3.73
C ALA A 106 -0.69 -8.65 -2.22
N VAL A 107 -1.17 -7.49 -1.77
CA VAL A 107 -1.68 -7.32 -0.40
C VAL A 107 -2.77 -8.34 -0.08
N ILE A 108 -3.65 -8.68 -1.03
CA ILE A 108 -4.79 -9.58 -0.80
C ILE A 108 -4.33 -10.99 -0.37
N PRO A 109 -3.54 -11.73 -1.18
CA PRO A 109 -3.05 -13.04 -0.77
C PRO A 109 -2.11 -12.96 0.44
N MET A 110 -1.30 -11.91 0.57
CA MET A 110 -0.42 -11.72 1.73
C MET A 110 -1.22 -11.52 3.02
N THR A 111 -2.25 -10.69 3.01
CA THR A 111 -3.12 -10.48 4.16
C THR A 111 -3.85 -11.76 4.55
N LEU A 112 -4.33 -12.54 3.58
CA LEU A 112 -4.98 -13.82 3.84
C LEU A 112 -4.01 -14.79 4.53
N ILE A 113 -2.78 -14.94 4.03
CA ILE A 113 -1.76 -15.82 4.63
C ILE A 113 -1.44 -15.35 6.04
N LEU A 114 -1.20 -14.05 6.24
CA LEU A 114 -0.88 -13.50 7.55
C LEU A 114 -2.05 -13.65 8.54
N SER A 115 -3.28 -13.45 8.09
CA SER A 115 -4.47 -13.60 8.93
C SER A 115 -4.65 -15.05 9.38
N VAL A 116 -4.40 -16.04 8.50
CA VAL A 116 -4.39 -17.46 8.89
C VAL A 116 -3.28 -17.77 9.89
N LEU A 117 -2.07 -17.25 9.68
CA LEU A 117 -0.93 -17.53 10.52
C LEU A 117 -1.00 -16.82 11.89
N TYR A 118 -1.42 -15.56 11.90
CA TYR A 118 -1.39 -14.71 13.08
C TYR A 118 -2.71 -14.73 13.88
N LEU A 119 -3.84 -14.59 13.19
CA LEU A 119 -5.17 -14.61 13.82
C LEU A 119 -5.76 -16.02 13.94
N LYS A 120 -5.15 -17.04 13.28
CA LYS A 120 -5.73 -18.39 13.13
C LYS A 120 -7.14 -18.34 12.54
N ALA A 121 -7.42 -17.35 11.70
CA ALA A 121 -8.71 -17.18 11.04
C ALA A 121 -8.97 -18.34 10.07
N SER A 122 -10.21 -18.83 10.06
CA SER A 122 -10.65 -19.85 9.11
C SER A 122 -11.38 -19.19 7.95
N TYR A 123 -10.88 -19.41 6.74
CA TYR A 123 -11.48 -18.88 5.53
C TYR A 123 -12.19 -19.98 4.72
N ASN A 124 -13.18 -19.58 3.92
CA ASN A 124 -13.88 -20.51 3.04
C ASN A 124 -12.98 -20.87 1.83
N LYS A 125 -13.16 -22.09 1.28
CA LYS A 125 -12.43 -22.57 0.10
C LYS A 125 -12.50 -21.60 -1.09
N PHE A 126 -13.61 -20.89 -1.27
CA PHE A 126 -13.77 -19.87 -2.30
C PHE A 126 -12.84 -18.65 -2.09
N GLN A 127 -12.54 -18.29 -0.84
CA GLN A 127 -11.62 -17.19 -0.53
C GLN A 127 -10.16 -17.56 -0.85
N TYR A 128 -9.77 -18.81 -0.51
CA TYR A 128 -8.45 -19.32 -0.93
C TYR A 128 -8.32 -19.38 -2.46
N PHE A 129 -9.37 -19.85 -3.14
CA PHE A 129 -9.37 -19.89 -4.59
C PHE A 129 -9.28 -18.48 -5.20
N GLY A 130 -10.02 -17.51 -4.68
CA GLY A 130 -9.94 -16.10 -5.11
C GLY A 130 -8.53 -15.52 -4.93
N ALA A 131 -7.91 -15.73 -3.76
CA ALA A 131 -6.55 -15.29 -3.51
C ALA A 131 -5.52 -15.96 -4.44
N PHE A 132 -5.71 -17.25 -4.75
CA PHE A 132 -4.88 -17.96 -5.72
C PHE A 132 -5.00 -17.39 -7.13
N VAL A 133 -6.22 -17.08 -7.58
CA VAL A 133 -6.45 -16.43 -8.89
C VAL A 133 -5.75 -15.08 -8.98
N VAL A 134 -5.83 -14.26 -7.92
CA VAL A 134 -5.11 -12.98 -7.85
C VAL A 134 -3.60 -13.20 -7.95
N PHE A 135 -3.07 -14.17 -7.23
CA PHE A 135 -1.65 -14.51 -7.25
C PHE A 135 -1.18 -14.91 -8.65
N VAL A 136 -1.93 -15.79 -9.32
CA VAL A 136 -1.66 -16.20 -10.71
C VAL A 136 -1.73 -14.99 -11.66
N GLY A 137 -2.70 -14.10 -11.50
CA GLY A 137 -2.81 -12.86 -12.29
C GLY A 137 -1.57 -11.97 -12.18
N ILE A 138 -1.03 -11.79 -10.96
CA ILE A 138 0.22 -11.06 -10.74
C ILE A 138 1.38 -11.72 -11.47
N PHE A 139 1.52 -13.04 -11.43
CA PHE A 139 2.56 -13.76 -12.15
C PHE A 139 2.47 -13.58 -13.66
N ILE A 140 1.27 -13.67 -14.24
CA ILE A 140 1.05 -13.47 -15.67
C ILE A 140 1.50 -12.07 -16.10
N GLU A 141 1.23 -11.05 -15.29
CA GLU A 141 1.64 -9.68 -15.58
C GLU A 141 3.17 -9.48 -15.48
N PHE A 142 3.86 -10.32 -14.72
CA PHE A 142 5.32 -10.31 -14.62
C PHE A 142 6.04 -10.88 -15.84
N ILE A 143 5.41 -11.81 -16.59
CA ILE A 143 6.04 -12.49 -17.74
C ILE A 143 6.61 -11.50 -18.77
N PRO A 144 5.86 -10.49 -19.27
CA PRO A 144 6.42 -9.56 -20.26
C PRO A 144 7.57 -8.71 -19.72
N TYR A 145 7.63 -8.50 -18.39
CA TYR A 145 8.75 -7.80 -17.77
C TYR A 145 10.03 -8.63 -17.73
N LEU A 146 9.92 -9.92 -17.46
CA LEU A 146 11.04 -10.86 -17.47
C LEU A 146 11.58 -11.04 -18.89
N THR A 147 10.71 -11.23 -19.87
CA THR A 147 11.10 -11.39 -21.29
C THR A 147 11.67 -10.09 -21.89
N ALA A 148 11.18 -8.92 -21.50
CA ALA A 148 11.72 -7.64 -21.95
C ALA A 148 13.12 -7.36 -21.39
N VAL A 149 13.46 -7.86 -20.21
CA VAL A 149 14.80 -7.82 -19.64
C VAL A 149 15.73 -8.74 -20.41
N GLU A 150 15.31 -9.96 -20.75
CA GLU A 150 16.10 -10.95 -21.45
C GLU A 150 16.44 -10.51 -22.91
N ASN A 151 15.47 -9.95 -23.62
CA ASN A 151 15.65 -9.49 -25.01
C ASN A 151 16.51 -8.22 -25.16
N LYS A 152 16.77 -7.46 -24.08
CA LYS A 152 17.63 -6.25 -24.10
C LYS A 152 19.10 -6.51 -23.76
N LEU A 153 19.43 -7.71 -23.30
CA LEU A 153 20.77 -8.07 -22.82
C LEU A 153 21.89 -8.19 -23.89
N PRO A 154 21.67 -8.40 -25.22
CA PRO A 154 22.80 -8.62 -26.13
C PRO A 154 23.53 -7.36 -26.58
N HIS A 155 22.95 -6.16 -26.54
CA HIS A 155 23.55 -4.99 -27.19
C HIS A 155 23.76 -3.71 -26.37
N GLU A 156 23.28 -3.62 -25.13
CA GLU A 156 23.51 -2.42 -24.30
C GLU A 156 24.24 -2.73 -22.98
N LYS A 157 25.48 -3.19 -23.08
CA LYS A 157 26.36 -3.38 -21.90
C LYS A 157 26.73 -2.10 -21.15
N HIS A 158 26.17 -0.93 -21.50
CA HIS A 158 26.62 0.35 -20.92
C HIS A 158 25.57 1.18 -20.25
N ASN A 159 24.35 0.67 -20.03
CA ASN A 159 23.34 1.40 -19.27
C ASN A 159 22.94 0.63 -17.99
N SER A 160 23.57 0.99 -16.90
CA SER A 160 23.27 0.51 -15.52
C SER A 160 21.81 0.69 -15.06
N LYS A 161 20.95 1.30 -15.88
CA LYS A 161 19.53 1.53 -15.59
C LYS A 161 18.64 0.30 -15.77
N VAL A 162 19.01 -0.67 -16.63
CA VAL A 162 18.16 -1.84 -16.91
C VAL A 162 18.29 -2.89 -15.81
N THR A 163 19.46 -3.03 -15.21
CA THR A 163 19.73 -4.01 -14.14
C THR A 163 19.03 -3.67 -12.82
N SER A 164 18.60 -2.43 -12.64
CA SER A 164 17.97 -1.98 -11.39
C SER A 164 16.43 -2.14 -11.35
N ILE A 165 15.77 -2.41 -12.49
CA ILE A 165 14.30 -2.55 -12.54
C ILE A 165 13.80 -3.72 -11.66
N PRO A 166 14.38 -4.94 -11.71
CA PRO A 166 13.95 -6.03 -10.82
C PRO A 166 14.10 -5.68 -9.35
N PHE A 167 15.15 -4.96 -8.99
CA PHE A 167 15.36 -4.50 -7.61
C PHE A 167 14.22 -3.60 -7.12
N PHE A 168 13.78 -2.63 -7.93
CA PHE A 168 12.67 -1.75 -7.55
C PHE A 168 11.33 -2.47 -7.49
N VAL A 169 11.12 -3.46 -8.36
CA VAL A 169 9.94 -4.32 -8.32
C VAL A 169 9.90 -5.15 -7.04
N ILE A 170 11.02 -5.77 -6.67
CA ILE A 170 11.15 -6.52 -5.41
C ILE A 170 10.94 -5.60 -4.21
N THR A 171 11.54 -4.40 -4.22
CA THR A 171 11.37 -3.40 -3.15
C THR A 171 9.92 -2.98 -3.01
N PHE A 172 9.20 -2.81 -4.13
CA PHE A 172 7.77 -2.51 -4.11
C PHE A 172 6.96 -3.67 -3.52
N CYS A 173 7.25 -4.91 -3.92
CA CYS A 173 6.64 -6.11 -3.34
C CYS A 173 6.88 -6.22 -1.83
N LEU A 174 8.12 -6.00 -1.39
CA LEU A 174 8.47 -6.00 0.03
C LEU A 174 7.72 -4.91 0.80
N GLY A 175 7.42 -3.78 0.16
CA GLY A 175 6.59 -2.74 0.74
C GLY A 175 5.16 -3.20 1.06
N GLN A 176 4.62 -4.17 0.34
CA GLN A 176 3.28 -4.70 0.61
C GLN A 176 3.21 -5.54 1.90
N LEU A 177 4.33 -6.08 2.38
CA LEU A 177 4.38 -6.84 3.64
C LEU A 177 3.99 -5.98 4.87
N PRO A 178 4.60 -4.82 5.13
CA PRO A 178 4.18 -3.95 6.22
C PRO A 178 2.71 -3.51 6.09
N ALA A 179 2.21 -3.28 4.87
CA ALA A 179 0.81 -2.94 4.64
C ALA A 179 -0.13 -4.08 5.06
N SER A 180 0.18 -5.31 4.64
CA SER A 180 -0.58 -6.51 5.01
C SER A 180 -0.53 -6.76 6.52
N PHE A 181 0.62 -6.60 7.15
CA PHE A 181 0.77 -6.69 8.61
C PHE A 181 -0.04 -5.61 9.33
N SER A 182 -0.04 -4.39 8.83
CA SER A 182 -0.83 -3.29 9.39
C SER A 182 -2.32 -3.64 9.40
N GLY A 183 -2.84 -4.20 8.29
CA GLY A 183 -4.23 -4.62 8.18
C GLY A 183 -4.59 -5.72 9.18
N VAL A 184 -3.79 -6.78 9.25
CA VAL A 184 -4.01 -7.90 10.18
C VAL A 184 -3.86 -7.48 11.64
N TYR A 185 -2.88 -6.63 11.96
CA TYR A 185 -2.69 -6.10 13.30
C TYR A 185 -3.85 -5.20 13.74
N GLN A 186 -4.38 -4.40 12.79
CA GLN A 186 -5.55 -3.57 13.03
C GLN A 186 -6.79 -4.43 13.31
N GLU A 187 -7.02 -5.49 12.54
CA GLU A 187 -8.12 -6.43 12.77
C GLU A 187 -8.03 -7.05 14.17
N ASN A 188 -6.84 -7.53 14.56
CA ASN A 188 -6.61 -8.10 15.88
C ASN A 188 -6.79 -7.11 17.05
N ALA A 189 -6.44 -5.84 16.82
CA ALA A 189 -6.49 -4.82 17.87
C ALA A 189 -7.91 -4.28 18.10
N PHE A 190 -8.79 -4.38 17.09
CA PHE A 190 -10.17 -3.86 17.16
C PHE A 190 -11.24 -4.98 17.18
N SER A 191 -10.85 -6.24 17.16
CA SER A 191 -11.70 -7.42 17.34
C SER A 191 -11.86 -7.76 18.82
#